data_4573fe0be9aa90d334155ae5c3cba748
#
_entry.id   4573fe0be9aa90d334155ae5c3cba748
#
_cell.length_a   1.000
_cell.length_b   1.000
_cell.length_c   1.000
_cell.angle_alpha   90.00
_cell.angle_beta   90.00
_cell.angle_gamma   90.00
#
_symmetry.space_group_name_H-M   'P 1'
#
loop_
_entity.id
_entity.type
_entity.pdbx_description
1 polymer ?
#
loop_
_entity_poly.entity_id
_entity_poly.type
_entity_poly.pdbx_seq_one_letter_code
_entity_poly.pdbx_strand_id
1 'polypeptide(L)'
;MTLKEKCAVLEDRVKRLQEIGLALSTEDDINVIFELIMDEAKNITNADGRTLYMISDDGKTMKFEIMATDSMNFSQGGTTGVEITIPPMQLFNENGTPNHSSIVAYSANTGKIVNIKDAYKEKGFDFTGAKNFDKDTGYRTKSVLSVPLKNHENDIVGVMQLINAEDPKSGETISFSDHMQNQVESLASQGAVALTNKRLVAELKNLFESFIQLIATAIDKKSPYTGGHCERVPEITMLLADAVEKTKTGKYKDFSMNEDERYELYIAGWLHDCGKVATPPHIVDKGMKLETITDRIEVMDTRFEVLKRDAEISMLKKQIELMGKGMANGKIKSLVSEFDDKITQFNSDQTFIQKTNRGGEFMEEEDQRRVSNIGNYKWKLEGEKINLFDEKDVRNLQIPKGTLLPEEREIINDHIVITIDMLEKLPYPKKLRNVPEFAGGHHEKLDGTGYPKGLKDEEMSVQAKMMAIADIYEALTAADRPYKDGKKLSQAMRIMGFMKKDYEIDQDLFEIFVKEGVYKQYAEKYLGDDQLDEVDEAAVLA
;
A
#
# COMPACT_ATOMS: atom_id res chain seq x y z
N MET A 1 29.16 -56.59 7.73
CA MET A 1 27.75 -56.22 7.87
C MET A 1 26.86 -57.31 7.30
N THR A 2 25.96 -57.87 8.10
CA THR A 2 24.94 -58.81 7.66
C THR A 2 23.89 -58.11 6.79
N LEU A 3 23.12 -58.89 6.02
CA LEU A 3 22.04 -58.34 5.19
C LEU A 3 21.02 -57.52 6.04
N LYS A 4 20.73 -58.01 7.25
CA LYS A 4 19.83 -57.35 8.21
C LYS A 4 20.36 -56.02 8.70
N GLU A 5 21.65 -55.91 8.97
CA GLU A 5 22.31 -54.63 9.35
C GLU A 5 22.34 -53.67 8.17
N LYS A 6 22.53 -54.14 6.93
CA LYS A 6 22.44 -53.30 5.72
C LYS A 6 21.02 -52.75 5.50
N CYS A 7 19.98 -53.59 5.69
CA CYS A 7 18.60 -53.15 5.59
C CYS A 7 18.26 -52.07 6.65
N ALA A 8 18.63 -52.30 7.91
CA ALA A 8 18.39 -51.33 8.98
C ALA A 8 19.05 -49.95 8.71
N VAL A 9 20.29 -49.98 8.19
CA VAL A 9 20.98 -48.73 7.80
C VAL A 9 20.29 -48.00 6.63
N LEU A 10 19.77 -48.79 5.66
CA LEU A 10 19.02 -48.19 4.54
C LEU A 10 17.65 -47.64 4.97
N GLU A 11 16.95 -48.35 5.85
CA GLU A 11 15.68 -47.86 6.42
C GLU A 11 15.85 -46.57 7.21
N ASP A 12 16.88 -46.48 8.05
CA ASP A 12 17.20 -45.24 8.80
C ASP A 12 17.53 -44.08 7.86
N ARG A 13 18.28 -44.33 6.79
CA ARG A 13 18.58 -43.31 5.77
C ARG A 13 17.35 -42.81 5.01
N VAL A 14 16.48 -43.72 4.59
CA VAL A 14 15.22 -43.36 3.91
C VAL A 14 14.36 -42.50 4.84
N LYS A 15 14.27 -42.89 6.10
CA LYS A 15 13.53 -42.11 7.11
C LYS A 15 14.11 -40.70 7.28
N ARG A 16 15.42 -40.54 7.39
CA ARG A 16 16.10 -39.26 7.46
C ARG A 16 15.83 -38.38 6.22
N LEU A 17 15.95 -38.93 5.02
CA LEU A 17 15.66 -38.18 3.79
C LEU A 17 14.20 -37.72 3.73
N GLN A 18 13.26 -38.51 4.26
CA GLN A 18 11.86 -38.10 4.37
C GLN A 18 11.66 -36.98 5.40
N GLU A 19 12.30 -37.08 6.57
CA GLU A 19 12.26 -36.06 7.61
C GLU A 19 12.82 -34.72 7.12
N ILE A 20 13.94 -34.74 6.38
CA ILE A 20 14.54 -33.54 5.78
C ILE A 20 13.62 -32.96 4.70
N GLY A 21 13.10 -33.81 3.80
CA GLY A 21 12.16 -33.36 2.77
C GLY A 21 10.92 -32.70 3.35
N LEU A 22 10.41 -33.23 4.48
CA LEU A 22 9.30 -32.60 5.21
C LEU A 22 9.74 -31.29 5.85
N ALA A 23 10.87 -31.26 6.56
CA ALA A 23 11.39 -30.04 7.19
C ALA A 23 11.62 -28.93 6.15
N LEU A 24 12.27 -29.23 5.03
CA LEU A 24 12.50 -28.27 3.92
C LEU A 24 11.22 -27.74 3.29
N SER A 25 10.12 -28.50 3.33
CA SER A 25 8.83 -28.06 2.76
C SER A 25 7.95 -27.29 3.74
N THR A 26 8.17 -27.45 5.05
CA THR A 26 7.35 -26.80 6.08
C THR A 26 8.02 -25.59 6.72
N GLU A 27 9.35 -25.48 6.61
CA GLU A 27 10.12 -24.35 7.17
C GLU A 27 9.89 -23.08 6.35
N ASP A 28 9.65 -21.97 7.04
CA ASP A 28 9.42 -20.68 6.42
C ASP A 28 10.67 -19.79 6.38
N ASP A 29 11.56 -19.92 7.37
CA ASP A 29 12.82 -19.17 7.40
C ASP A 29 13.87 -19.77 6.45
N ILE A 30 14.30 -19.00 5.48
CA ILE A 30 15.31 -19.42 4.50
C ILE A 30 16.67 -19.74 5.15
N ASN A 31 17.04 -19.06 6.24
CA ASN A 31 18.28 -19.32 6.96
C ASN A 31 18.26 -20.68 7.66
N VAL A 32 17.11 -21.04 8.22
CA VAL A 32 16.90 -22.38 8.81
C VAL A 32 16.98 -23.47 7.71
N ILE A 33 16.40 -23.20 6.53
CA ILE A 33 16.51 -24.12 5.37
C ILE A 33 17.99 -24.30 4.97
N PHE A 34 18.77 -23.23 4.92
CA PHE A 34 20.21 -23.29 4.63
C PHE A 34 20.95 -24.16 5.63
N GLU A 35 20.69 -23.99 6.92
CA GLU A 35 21.29 -24.78 7.99
C GLU A 35 20.91 -26.25 7.89
N LEU A 36 19.63 -26.56 7.70
CA LEU A 36 19.16 -27.95 7.54
C LEU A 36 19.88 -28.67 6.40
N ILE A 37 20.05 -28.00 5.25
CA ILE A 37 20.75 -28.55 4.09
C ILE A 37 22.23 -28.79 4.44
N MET A 38 22.91 -27.81 5.04
CA MET A 38 24.35 -27.86 5.31
C MET A 38 24.69 -28.84 6.43
N ASP A 39 23.88 -28.92 7.48
CA ASP A 39 24.07 -29.85 8.58
C ASP A 39 23.84 -31.30 8.14
N GLU A 40 22.86 -31.54 7.28
CA GLU A 40 22.66 -32.91 6.77
C GLU A 40 23.76 -33.28 5.76
N ALA A 41 24.23 -32.38 4.92
CA ALA A 41 25.37 -32.63 4.06
C ALA A 41 26.64 -32.99 4.86
N LYS A 42 26.85 -32.33 6.00
CA LYS A 42 27.88 -32.64 6.97
C LYS A 42 27.66 -34.04 7.57
N ASN A 43 26.46 -34.34 8.04
CA ASN A 43 26.11 -35.63 8.64
C ASN A 43 26.36 -36.81 7.67
N ILE A 44 26.04 -36.61 6.37
CA ILE A 44 26.27 -37.61 5.31
C ILE A 44 27.76 -37.88 5.09
N THR A 45 28.57 -36.82 5.15
CA THR A 45 29.98 -36.87 4.73
C THR A 45 30.98 -36.85 5.87
N ASN A 46 30.54 -36.54 7.09
CA ASN A 46 31.37 -36.19 8.23
C ASN A 46 32.45 -35.14 7.87
N ALA A 47 32.06 -34.13 7.09
CA ALA A 47 32.95 -33.05 6.68
C ALA A 47 33.21 -32.10 7.85
N ASP A 48 34.45 -31.63 8.02
CA ASP A 48 34.83 -30.67 9.04
C ASP A 48 34.39 -29.25 8.68
N GLY A 49 34.57 -28.85 7.41
CA GLY A 49 34.19 -27.53 6.90
C GLY A 49 33.02 -27.60 5.93
N ARG A 50 32.15 -26.57 6.01
CA ARG A 50 30.99 -26.42 5.11
C ARG A 50 30.74 -24.97 4.77
N THR A 51 30.45 -24.69 3.50
CA THR A 51 30.11 -23.36 3.00
C THR A 51 28.97 -23.45 2.00
N LEU A 52 27.95 -22.60 2.17
CA LEU A 52 26.86 -22.44 1.22
C LEU A 52 27.00 -21.10 0.51
N TYR A 53 26.90 -21.15 -0.80
CA TYR A 53 26.91 -19.99 -1.68
C TYR A 53 25.59 -19.91 -2.42
N MET A 54 25.01 -18.70 -2.49
CA MET A 54 23.83 -18.44 -3.30
C MET A 54 24.15 -17.46 -4.43
N ILE A 55 23.66 -17.73 -5.63
CA ILE A 55 23.84 -16.84 -6.77
C ILE A 55 23.01 -15.57 -6.54
N SER A 56 23.63 -14.40 -6.75
CA SER A 56 22.95 -13.11 -6.68
C SER A 56 21.93 -12.96 -7.82
N ASP A 57 20.94 -12.07 -7.63
CA ASP A 57 19.86 -11.85 -8.59
C ASP A 57 20.33 -11.39 -9.97
N ASP A 58 21.47 -10.71 -10.04
CA ASP A 58 22.11 -10.30 -11.30
C ASP A 58 22.85 -11.43 -12.02
N GLY A 59 22.96 -12.61 -11.40
CA GLY A 59 23.66 -13.78 -11.93
C GLY A 59 25.17 -13.62 -12.08
N LYS A 60 25.80 -12.58 -11.49
CA LYS A 60 27.22 -12.27 -11.70
C LYS A 60 28.11 -12.66 -10.55
N THR A 61 27.55 -12.75 -9.36
CA THR A 61 28.30 -13.04 -8.14
C THR A 61 27.64 -14.16 -7.34
N MET A 62 28.37 -14.71 -6.38
CA MET A 62 27.81 -15.58 -5.34
C MET A 62 28.12 -15.01 -3.97
N LYS A 63 27.08 -14.90 -3.15
CA LYS A 63 27.18 -14.53 -1.74
C LYS A 63 27.41 -15.76 -0.88
N PHE A 64 28.15 -15.58 0.19
CA PHE A 64 28.27 -16.58 1.24
C PHE A 64 27.06 -16.46 2.17
N GLU A 65 26.31 -17.55 2.34
CA GLU A 65 25.15 -17.60 3.25
C GLU A 65 25.48 -18.32 4.56
N ILE A 66 26.30 -19.36 4.49
CA ILE A 66 26.81 -20.10 5.65
C ILE A 66 28.30 -20.41 5.45
N MET A 67 29.07 -20.21 6.50
CA MET A 67 30.45 -20.69 6.62
C MET A 67 30.66 -21.28 8.00
N ALA A 68 31.05 -22.54 8.08
CA ALA A 68 31.37 -23.17 9.35
C ALA A 68 32.50 -24.18 9.22
N THR A 69 33.33 -24.30 10.27
CA THR A 69 34.42 -25.27 10.41
C THR A 69 34.46 -25.73 11.87
N ASP A 70 34.16 -27.00 12.09
CA ASP A 70 33.94 -27.52 13.43
C ASP A 70 35.24 -27.58 14.23
N SER A 71 36.32 -28.09 13.63
CA SER A 71 37.64 -28.16 14.28
C SER A 71 38.18 -26.79 14.75
N MET A 72 37.69 -25.68 14.14
CA MET A 72 38.05 -24.32 14.49
C MET A 72 37.02 -23.64 15.38
N ASN A 73 35.91 -24.29 15.70
CA ASN A 73 34.76 -23.70 16.40
C ASN A 73 34.31 -22.37 15.75
N PHE A 74 34.29 -22.36 14.42
CA PHE A 74 33.96 -21.21 13.59
C PHE A 74 32.61 -21.41 12.91
N SER A 75 31.70 -20.42 13.03
CA SER A 75 30.41 -20.41 12.33
C SER A 75 29.96 -18.96 12.11
N GLN A 76 29.57 -18.64 10.87
CA GLN A 76 29.03 -17.35 10.45
C GLN A 76 27.89 -17.55 9.43
N GLY A 77 26.98 -16.59 9.35
CA GLY A 77 25.79 -16.65 8.49
C GLY A 77 24.67 -17.52 9.06
N GLY A 78 23.66 -17.84 8.28
CA GLY A 78 22.48 -18.56 8.72
C GLY A 78 21.78 -17.89 9.89
N THR A 79 21.40 -18.67 10.90
CA THR A 79 20.72 -18.19 12.13
C THR A 79 21.70 -17.75 13.23
N THR A 80 23.03 -17.79 12.97
CA THR A 80 24.05 -17.47 13.99
C THR A 80 24.04 -16.01 14.45
N GLY A 81 23.45 -15.09 13.65
CA GLY A 81 23.49 -13.65 13.87
C GLY A 81 24.85 -13.00 13.63
N VAL A 82 25.86 -13.78 13.19
CA VAL A 82 27.21 -13.28 12.86
C VAL A 82 27.31 -13.05 11.35
N GLU A 83 27.47 -11.80 10.94
CA GLU A 83 27.56 -11.42 9.53
C GLU A 83 28.85 -11.94 8.87
N ILE A 84 28.74 -12.44 7.63
CA ILE A 84 29.87 -12.82 6.80
C ILE A 84 30.37 -11.58 6.07
N THR A 85 31.56 -11.11 6.40
CA THR A 85 32.16 -9.88 5.83
C THR A 85 33.01 -10.14 4.58
N ILE A 86 33.07 -11.39 4.11
CA ILE A 86 33.86 -11.77 2.92
C ILE A 86 33.13 -11.25 1.66
N PRO A 87 33.84 -10.55 0.75
CA PRO A 87 33.24 -10.06 -0.49
C PRO A 87 32.65 -11.20 -1.32
N PRO A 88 31.54 -10.96 -2.04
CA PRO A 88 30.94 -11.95 -2.93
C PRO A 88 31.93 -12.45 -3.98
N MET A 89 31.87 -13.75 -4.27
CA MET A 89 32.71 -14.39 -5.27
C MET A 89 32.25 -14.06 -6.68
N GLN A 90 33.16 -13.65 -7.57
CA GLN A 90 32.87 -13.36 -8.97
C GLN A 90 32.71 -14.65 -9.79
N LEU A 91 31.55 -14.77 -10.48
CA LEU A 91 31.31 -15.86 -11.43
C LEU A 91 31.99 -15.67 -12.78
N PHE A 92 32.32 -14.43 -13.11
CA PHE A 92 32.95 -14.08 -14.36
C PHE A 92 34.26 -13.29 -14.11
N ASN A 93 35.20 -13.45 -15.01
CA ASN A 93 36.43 -12.67 -15.05
C ASN A 93 36.15 -11.23 -15.55
N GLU A 94 37.08 -10.32 -15.38
CA GLU A 94 36.98 -8.92 -15.83
C GLU A 94 36.68 -8.77 -17.34
N ASN A 95 37.11 -9.75 -18.14
CA ASN A 95 36.84 -9.80 -19.59
C ASN A 95 35.49 -10.42 -19.95
N GLY A 96 34.62 -10.73 -18.97
CA GLY A 96 33.31 -11.32 -19.15
C GLY A 96 33.29 -12.84 -19.42
N THR A 97 34.43 -13.52 -19.41
CA THR A 97 34.48 -14.97 -19.55
C THR A 97 34.15 -15.66 -18.21
N PRO A 98 33.52 -16.88 -18.21
CA PRO A 98 33.27 -17.60 -16.97
C PRO A 98 34.54 -17.86 -16.16
N ASN A 99 34.47 -17.63 -14.86
CA ASN A 99 35.58 -17.92 -13.94
C ASN A 99 35.64 -19.43 -13.69
N HIS A 100 36.60 -20.09 -14.32
CA HIS A 100 36.86 -21.51 -14.15
C HIS A 100 38.03 -21.81 -13.22
N SER A 101 38.67 -20.79 -12.68
CA SER A 101 39.80 -20.98 -11.75
C SER A 101 39.34 -21.34 -10.34
N SER A 102 38.20 -20.82 -9.88
CA SER A 102 37.58 -21.20 -8.63
C SER A 102 36.71 -22.45 -8.79
N ILE A 103 36.85 -23.42 -7.88
CA ILE A 103 36.05 -24.65 -7.85
C ILE A 103 34.55 -24.30 -7.79
N VAL A 104 34.18 -23.39 -6.93
CA VAL A 104 32.80 -23.00 -6.67
C VAL A 104 32.23 -22.28 -7.89
N ALA A 105 32.97 -21.32 -8.47
CA ALA A 105 32.55 -20.65 -9.68
C ALA A 105 32.50 -21.59 -10.90
N TYR A 106 33.39 -22.56 -10.98
CA TYR A 106 33.33 -23.61 -12.01
C TYR A 106 32.05 -24.47 -11.86
N SER A 107 31.74 -24.93 -10.63
CA SER A 107 30.51 -25.68 -10.36
C SER A 107 29.26 -24.87 -10.71
N ALA A 108 29.23 -23.59 -10.35
CA ALA A 108 28.13 -22.69 -10.68
C ALA A 108 27.98 -22.48 -12.20
N ASN A 109 29.07 -22.19 -12.91
CA ASN A 109 29.03 -21.91 -14.35
C ASN A 109 28.76 -23.14 -15.23
N THR A 110 29.18 -24.34 -14.77
CA THR A 110 29.08 -25.57 -15.58
C THR A 110 28.00 -26.55 -15.14
N GLY A 111 27.48 -26.38 -13.92
CA GLY A 111 26.58 -27.33 -13.29
C GLY A 111 27.23 -28.69 -12.99
N LYS A 112 28.56 -28.77 -12.95
CA LYS A 112 29.30 -30.02 -12.67
C LYS A 112 29.73 -30.08 -11.22
N ILE A 113 29.65 -31.28 -10.65
CA ILE A 113 30.22 -31.56 -9.35
C ILE A 113 31.75 -31.62 -9.49
N VAL A 114 32.45 -31.07 -8.51
CA VAL A 114 33.91 -31.14 -8.41
C VAL A 114 34.25 -31.85 -7.10
N ASN A 115 34.96 -32.99 -7.22
CA ASN A 115 35.40 -33.79 -6.09
C ASN A 115 36.92 -33.94 -6.12
N ILE A 116 37.57 -33.26 -5.18
CA ILE A 116 39.06 -33.18 -5.11
C ILE A 116 39.55 -33.96 -3.89
N LYS A 117 40.51 -34.86 -4.15
CA LYS A 117 41.10 -35.71 -3.12
C LYS A 117 42.15 -35.01 -2.27
N ASP A 118 42.92 -34.10 -2.88
CA ASP A 118 43.95 -33.32 -2.20
C ASP A 118 44.14 -31.97 -2.91
N ALA A 119 43.65 -30.90 -2.30
CA ALA A 119 43.69 -29.52 -2.83
C ALA A 119 45.11 -29.01 -3.10
N TYR A 120 46.12 -29.51 -2.41
CA TYR A 120 47.51 -29.09 -2.64
C TYR A 120 48.19 -29.81 -3.80
N LYS A 121 47.65 -30.92 -4.27
CA LYS A 121 48.15 -31.69 -5.41
C LYS A 121 47.37 -31.41 -6.70
N GLU A 122 46.16 -30.85 -6.56
CA GLU A 122 45.32 -30.53 -7.70
C GLU A 122 45.90 -29.39 -8.52
N LYS A 123 45.87 -29.50 -9.85
CA LYS A 123 46.44 -28.52 -10.79
C LYS A 123 45.40 -27.79 -11.63
N GLY A 124 44.17 -28.23 -11.56
CA GLY A 124 43.08 -27.69 -12.40
C GLY A 124 42.41 -26.42 -11.86
N PHE A 125 42.66 -26.07 -10.59
CA PHE A 125 42.01 -24.95 -9.92
C PHE A 125 42.99 -24.14 -9.08
N ASP A 126 42.62 -22.88 -8.79
CA ASP A 126 43.36 -21.99 -7.92
C ASP A 126 42.98 -22.18 -6.44
N PHE A 127 43.90 -22.69 -5.66
CA PHE A 127 43.80 -22.87 -4.21
C PHE A 127 44.61 -21.85 -3.41
N THR A 128 45.02 -20.75 -4.03
CA THR A 128 45.86 -19.74 -3.35
C THR A 128 45.15 -19.18 -2.12
N GLY A 129 43.84 -18.89 -2.22
CA GLY A 129 43.04 -18.41 -1.11
C GLY A 129 42.96 -19.43 0.05
N ALA A 130 42.68 -20.69 -0.26
CA ALA A 130 42.64 -21.78 0.75
C ALA A 130 44.02 -21.98 1.40
N LYS A 131 45.11 -21.95 0.62
CA LYS A 131 46.48 -22.08 1.15
C LYS A 131 46.87 -20.93 2.06
N ASN A 132 46.44 -19.70 1.75
CA ASN A 132 46.69 -18.53 2.60
C ASN A 132 45.92 -18.66 3.91
N PHE A 133 44.64 -19.01 3.83
CA PHE A 133 43.82 -19.28 5.02
C PHE A 133 44.43 -20.40 5.90
N ASP A 134 44.83 -21.50 5.29
CA ASP A 134 45.46 -22.61 6.00
C ASP A 134 46.74 -22.16 6.72
N LYS A 135 47.57 -21.29 6.08
CA LYS A 135 48.80 -20.75 6.66
C LYS A 135 48.52 -19.84 7.86
N ASP A 136 47.48 -19.01 7.75
CA ASP A 136 47.15 -18.02 8.79
C ASP A 136 46.45 -18.65 9.99
N THR A 137 45.71 -19.73 9.78
CA THR A 137 44.87 -20.39 10.81
C THR A 137 45.47 -21.68 11.34
N GLY A 138 46.44 -22.27 10.66
CA GLY A 138 46.95 -23.61 10.95
C GLY A 138 46.05 -24.74 10.47
N TYR A 139 44.96 -24.43 9.76
CA TYR A 139 44.08 -25.38 9.11
C TYR A 139 44.77 -26.09 7.94
N ARG A 140 44.28 -27.23 7.52
CA ARG A 140 44.80 -27.93 6.35
C ARG A 140 43.67 -28.40 5.46
N THR A 141 43.38 -27.63 4.42
CA THR A 141 42.43 -28.02 3.37
C THR A 141 43.00 -29.19 2.55
N LYS A 142 42.36 -30.36 2.65
CA LYS A 142 42.81 -31.58 1.94
C LYS A 142 41.77 -32.00 0.91
N SER A 143 40.65 -32.58 1.33
CA SER A 143 39.60 -33.00 0.41
C SER A 143 38.52 -31.94 0.28
N VAL A 144 38.02 -31.73 -0.93
CA VAL A 144 36.96 -30.71 -1.23
C VAL A 144 35.94 -31.32 -2.16
N LEU A 145 34.66 -31.16 -1.80
CA LEU A 145 33.52 -31.53 -2.63
C LEU A 145 32.67 -30.25 -2.87
N SER A 146 32.49 -29.90 -4.13
CA SER A 146 31.65 -28.77 -4.55
C SER A 146 30.47 -29.30 -5.38
N VAL A 147 29.25 -29.06 -4.90
CA VAL A 147 28.03 -29.60 -5.50
C VAL A 147 27.10 -28.42 -5.84
N PRO A 148 26.73 -28.23 -7.12
CA PRO A 148 25.78 -27.20 -7.52
C PRO A 148 24.37 -27.56 -7.07
N LEU A 149 23.64 -26.57 -6.52
CA LEU A 149 22.22 -26.65 -6.20
C LEU A 149 21.41 -26.37 -7.46
N LYS A 150 20.86 -27.42 -8.06
CA LYS A 150 20.06 -27.34 -9.30
C LYS A 150 18.59 -27.45 -8.99
N ASN A 151 17.80 -26.49 -9.47
CA ASN A 151 16.35 -26.56 -9.40
C ASN A 151 15.75 -27.49 -10.47
N HIS A 152 14.42 -27.58 -10.52
CA HIS A 152 13.71 -28.46 -11.46
C HIS A 152 13.83 -28.01 -12.94
N GLU A 153 14.23 -26.76 -13.19
CA GLU A 153 14.49 -26.19 -14.53
C GLU A 153 15.95 -26.38 -14.97
N ASN A 154 16.78 -27.02 -14.12
CA ASN A 154 18.23 -27.15 -14.22
C ASN A 154 19.01 -25.83 -14.04
N ASP A 155 18.37 -24.77 -13.54
CA ASP A 155 19.08 -23.57 -13.15
C ASP A 155 19.85 -23.80 -11.86
N ILE A 156 21.03 -23.21 -11.80
CA ILE A 156 21.87 -23.29 -10.62
C ILE A 156 21.56 -22.09 -9.72
N VAL A 157 21.00 -22.37 -8.56
CA VAL A 157 20.62 -21.34 -7.58
C VAL A 157 21.71 -21.07 -6.55
N GLY A 158 22.65 -22.00 -6.40
CA GLY A 158 23.75 -21.90 -5.45
C GLY A 158 24.75 -23.03 -5.60
N VAL A 159 25.74 -23.05 -4.71
CA VAL A 159 26.74 -24.11 -4.63
C VAL A 159 27.01 -24.44 -3.17
N MET A 160 27.00 -25.73 -2.86
CA MET A 160 27.42 -26.27 -1.58
C MET A 160 28.87 -26.73 -1.68
N GLN A 161 29.71 -26.31 -0.75
CA GLN A 161 31.10 -26.77 -0.65
C GLN A 161 31.32 -27.43 0.70
N LEU A 162 31.86 -28.67 0.67
CA LEU A 162 32.25 -29.44 1.85
C LEU A 162 33.77 -29.66 1.82
N ILE A 163 34.39 -29.53 2.98
CA ILE A 163 35.84 -29.57 3.14
C ILE A 163 36.19 -30.62 4.19
N ASN A 164 37.22 -31.45 3.89
CA ASN A 164 37.79 -32.41 4.79
C ASN A 164 36.78 -33.43 5.35
N ALA A 165 36.35 -34.38 4.52
CA ALA A 165 35.63 -35.54 5.05
C ALA A 165 36.52 -36.29 6.02
N GLU A 166 35.97 -36.74 7.15
CA GLU A 166 36.71 -37.47 8.19
C GLU A 166 36.18 -38.90 8.31
N ASP A 167 37.10 -39.81 8.53
CA ASP A 167 36.71 -41.18 8.88
C ASP A 167 36.11 -41.22 10.30
N PRO A 168 34.86 -41.68 10.48
CA PRO A 168 34.19 -41.62 11.78
C PRO A 168 34.87 -42.41 12.90
N LYS A 169 35.81 -43.31 12.57
CA LYS A 169 36.49 -44.15 13.55
C LYS A 169 37.86 -43.62 13.94
N SER A 170 38.63 -43.15 12.94
CA SER A 170 40.00 -42.66 13.17
C SER A 170 40.11 -41.13 13.32
N GLY A 171 39.12 -40.39 12.86
CA GLY A 171 39.19 -38.92 12.75
C GLY A 171 40.14 -38.41 11.67
N GLU A 172 40.73 -39.33 10.85
CA GLU A 172 41.62 -38.92 9.78
C GLU A 172 40.89 -38.33 8.58
N THR A 173 41.41 -37.26 8.01
CA THR A 173 40.84 -36.69 6.78
C THR A 173 40.96 -37.65 5.60
N ILE A 174 39.83 -38.01 5.01
CA ILE A 174 39.69 -38.88 3.85
C ILE A 174 39.19 -38.10 2.63
N SER A 175 39.18 -38.73 1.45
CA SER A 175 38.52 -38.20 0.26
C SER A 175 37.03 -38.50 0.30
N PHE A 176 36.21 -37.64 -0.28
CA PHE A 176 34.78 -37.88 -0.50
C PHE A 176 34.62 -39.06 -1.45
N SER A 177 33.88 -40.07 -1.02
CA SER A 177 33.57 -41.23 -1.86
C SER A 177 32.44 -40.90 -2.85
N ASP A 178 32.34 -41.68 -3.95
CA ASP A 178 31.23 -41.53 -4.92
C ASP A 178 29.87 -41.71 -4.24
N HIS A 179 29.80 -42.53 -3.19
CA HIS A 179 28.56 -42.73 -2.41
C HIS A 179 28.17 -41.47 -1.64
N MET A 180 29.09 -40.81 -0.96
CA MET A 180 28.88 -39.53 -0.29
C MET A 180 28.48 -38.47 -1.30
N GLN A 181 29.19 -38.37 -2.42
CA GLN A 181 28.91 -37.42 -3.49
C GLN A 181 27.46 -37.54 -4.00
N ASN A 182 27.00 -38.76 -4.33
CA ASN A 182 25.65 -39.03 -4.84
C ASN A 182 24.57 -38.67 -3.81
N GLN A 183 24.82 -38.87 -2.52
CA GLN A 183 23.89 -38.50 -1.46
C GLN A 183 23.78 -36.97 -1.29
N VAL A 184 24.92 -36.29 -1.29
CA VAL A 184 24.97 -34.84 -1.22
C VAL A 184 24.35 -34.21 -2.46
N GLU A 185 24.54 -34.78 -3.65
CA GLU A 185 23.88 -34.34 -4.89
C GLU A 185 22.35 -34.41 -4.79
N SER A 186 21.83 -35.52 -4.24
CA SER A 186 20.40 -35.69 -4.02
C SER A 186 19.85 -34.65 -3.03
N LEU A 187 20.56 -34.43 -1.93
CA LEU A 187 20.22 -33.39 -0.94
C LEU A 187 20.26 -31.98 -1.53
N ALA A 188 21.32 -31.67 -2.29
CA ALA A 188 21.47 -30.38 -2.97
C ALA A 188 20.32 -30.10 -3.93
N SER A 189 19.85 -31.13 -4.67
CA SER A 189 18.68 -30.99 -5.55
C SER A 189 17.39 -30.73 -4.76
N GLN A 190 17.15 -31.45 -3.65
CA GLN A 190 15.98 -31.19 -2.80
C GLN A 190 16.01 -29.79 -2.19
N GLY A 191 17.19 -29.37 -1.68
CA GLY A 191 17.40 -28.03 -1.17
C GLY A 191 17.16 -26.96 -2.22
N ALA A 192 17.68 -27.15 -3.44
CA ALA A 192 17.48 -26.21 -4.55
C ALA A 192 15.99 -26.02 -4.89
N VAL A 193 15.21 -27.11 -4.91
CA VAL A 193 13.76 -27.03 -5.17
C VAL A 193 13.06 -26.29 -4.03
N ALA A 194 13.36 -26.59 -2.76
CA ALA A 194 12.77 -25.90 -1.63
C ALA A 194 13.06 -24.40 -1.65
N LEU A 195 14.32 -24.02 -1.87
CA LEU A 195 14.76 -22.63 -1.97
C LEU A 195 14.09 -21.90 -3.14
N THR A 196 14.03 -22.54 -4.32
CA THR A 196 13.35 -21.96 -5.49
C THR A 196 11.87 -21.72 -5.21
N ASN A 197 11.17 -22.67 -4.59
CA ASN A 197 9.76 -22.51 -4.24
C ASN A 197 9.54 -21.35 -3.25
N LYS A 198 10.37 -21.24 -2.22
CA LYS A 198 10.28 -20.12 -1.26
C LYS A 198 10.51 -18.77 -1.94
N ARG A 199 11.53 -18.69 -2.81
CA ARG A 199 11.81 -17.49 -3.59
C ARG A 199 10.64 -17.11 -4.50
N LEU A 200 10.09 -18.07 -5.24
CA LEU A 200 8.94 -17.83 -6.13
C LEU A 200 7.71 -17.34 -5.36
N VAL A 201 7.43 -17.92 -4.18
CA VAL A 201 6.31 -17.44 -3.34
C VAL A 201 6.54 -16.00 -2.89
N ALA A 202 7.77 -15.65 -2.46
CA ALA A 202 8.10 -14.26 -2.08
C ALA A 202 8.01 -13.29 -3.28
N GLU A 203 8.51 -13.67 -4.45
CA GLU A 203 8.43 -12.88 -5.68
C GLU A 203 6.96 -12.68 -6.11
N LEU A 204 6.12 -13.71 -6.03
CA LEU A 204 4.68 -13.60 -6.31
C LEU A 204 3.97 -12.67 -5.33
N LYS A 205 4.33 -12.72 -4.05
CA LYS A 205 3.79 -11.79 -3.04
C LYS A 205 4.16 -10.35 -3.37
N ASN A 206 5.43 -10.08 -3.66
CA ASN A 206 5.91 -8.76 -4.03
C ASN A 206 5.25 -8.24 -5.32
N LEU A 207 5.07 -9.11 -6.31
CA LEU A 207 4.36 -8.78 -7.55
C LEU A 207 2.91 -8.42 -7.28
N PHE A 208 2.22 -9.21 -6.46
CA PHE A 208 0.82 -8.96 -6.06
C PHE A 208 0.67 -7.61 -5.34
N GLU A 209 1.55 -7.31 -4.38
CA GLU A 209 1.57 -6.02 -3.69
C GLU A 209 1.83 -4.86 -4.66
N SER A 210 2.78 -5.03 -5.59
CA SER A 210 3.08 -4.02 -6.61
C SER A 210 1.88 -3.76 -7.53
N PHE A 211 1.11 -4.79 -7.89
CA PHE A 211 -0.13 -4.61 -8.66
C PHE A 211 -1.20 -3.88 -7.88
N ILE A 212 -1.39 -4.19 -6.61
CA ILE A 212 -2.34 -3.48 -5.75
C ILE A 212 -1.97 -2.00 -5.65
N GLN A 213 -0.70 -1.69 -5.37
CA GLN A 213 -0.20 -0.33 -5.30
C GLN A 213 -0.35 0.42 -6.64
N LEU A 214 -0.12 -0.28 -7.76
CA LEU A 214 -0.33 0.29 -9.09
C LEU A 214 -1.80 0.65 -9.34
N ILE A 215 -2.74 -0.22 -8.97
CA ILE A 215 -4.18 0.03 -9.09
C ILE A 215 -4.57 1.22 -8.21
N ALA A 216 -4.17 1.24 -6.95
CA ALA A 216 -4.43 2.33 -6.02
C ALA A 216 -3.87 3.67 -6.54
N THR A 217 -2.62 3.66 -7.02
CA THR A 217 -2.00 4.84 -7.65
C THR A 217 -2.77 5.31 -8.90
N ALA A 218 -3.28 4.38 -9.72
CA ALA A 218 -4.05 4.73 -10.90
C ALA A 218 -5.39 5.39 -10.53
N ILE A 219 -6.02 4.95 -9.44
CA ILE A 219 -7.24 5.55 -8.89
C ILE A 219 -6.96 6.95 -8.35
N ASP A 220 -5.89 7.11 -7.58
CA ASP A 220 -5.44 8.41 -7.08
C ASP A 220 -5.09 9.38 -8.23
N LYS A 221 -4.48 8.91 -9.30
CA LYS A 221 -4.15 9.73 -10.48
C LYS A 221 -5.36 10.08 -11.35
N LYS A 222 -6.47 9.37 -11.22
CA LYS A 222 -7.72 9.68 -11.92
C LYS A 222 -8.32 11.01 -11.45
N SER A 223 -8.20 11.31 -10.15
CA SER A 223 -8.57 12.59 -9.55
C SER A 223 -7.30 13.30 -9.07
N PRO A 224 -7.05 14.55 -9.49
CA PRO A 224 -5.91 15.33 -8.98
C PRO A 224 -6.02 15.62 -7.47
N TYR A 225 -7.12 15.26 -6.84
CA TYR A 225 -7.49 15.60 -5.46
C TYR A 225 -7.44 14.43 -4.49
N THR A 226 -7.09 13.25 -4.96
CA THR A 226 -6.92 12.05 -4.14
C THR A 226 -5.47 11.55 -4.14
N GLY A 227 -4.51 12.43 -4.53
CA GLY A 227 -3.10 12.06 -4.63
C GLY A 227 -2.54 11.57 -3.29
N GLY A 228 -2.28 10.25 -3.20
CA GLY A 228 -1.69 9.61 -2.03
C GLY A 228 -2.68 9.19 -0.93
N HIS A 229 -3.98 9.37 -1.11
CA HIS A 229 -5.00 8.91 -0.15
C HIS A 229 -4.93 7.38 0.04
N CYS A 230 -4.92 6.64 -1.07
CA CYS A 230 -4.83 5.18 -1.04
C CYS A 230 -3.51 4.64 -0.43
N GLU A 231 -2.46 5.46 -0.35
CA GLU A 231 -1.20 5.13 0.33
C GLU A 231 -1.26 5.46 1.82
N ARG A 232 -1.89 6.58 2.18
CA ARG A 232 -1.90 7.09 3.57
C ARG A 232 -2.88 6.36 4.48
N VAL A 233 -4.06 5.97 3.97
CA VAL A 233 -5.06 5.24 4.77
C VAL A 233 -4.55 3.90 5.29
N PRO A 234 -3.88 3.03 4.49
CA PRO A 234 -3.26 1.81 5.01
C PRO A 234 -2.28 2.08 6.15
N GLU A 235 -1.46 3.14 6.05
CA GLU A 235 -0.48 3.47 7.08
C GLU A 235 -1.16 3.85 8.41
N ILE A 236 -2.15 4.75 8.36
CA ILE A 236 -2.91 5.12 9.57
C ILE A 236 -3.59 3.89 10.18
N THR A 237 -4.19 3.05 9.33
CA THR A 237 -4.86 1.82 9.77
C THR A 237 -3.90 0.89 10.50
N MET A 238 -2.69 0.69 9.97
CA MET A 238 -1.68 -0.17 10.62
C MET A 238 -1.12 0.44 11.89
N LEU A 239 -0.91 1.76 11.95
CA LEU A 239 -0.53 2.46 13.18
C LEU A 239 -1.60 2.31 14.28
N LEU A 240 -2.88 2.40 13.91
CA LEU A 240 -3.97 2.18 14.86
C LEU A 240 -4.04 0.71 15.29
N ALA A 241 -3.86 -0.23 14.38
CA ALA A 241 -3.80 -1.66 14.69
C ALA A 241 -2.69 -1.97 15.71
N ASP A 242 -1.50 -1.41 15.51
CA ASP A 242 -0.38 -1.55 16.45
C ASP A 242 -0.69 -0.96 17.85
N ALA A 243 -1.41 0.14 17.90
CA ALA A 243 -1.84 0.77 19.14
C ALA A 243 -2.88 -0.08 19.87
N VAL A 244 -3.84 -0.65 19.13
CA VAL A 244 -4.88 -1.54 19.68
C VAL A 244 -4.27 -2.80 20.28
N GLU A 245 -3.31 -3.45 19.61
CA GLU A 245 -2.63 -4.65 20.10
C GLU A 245 -1.77 -4.39 21.37
N LYS A 246 -1.23 -3.18 21.49
CA LYS A 246 -0.48 -2.75 22.71
C LYS A 246 -1.38 -2.46 23.89
N THR A 247 -2.66 -2.17 23.65
CA THR A 247 -3.63 -1.80 24.69
C THR A 247 -3.92 -2.99 25.61
N LYS A 248 -3.82 -2.78 26.94
CA LYS A 248 -4.02 -3.83 27.95
C LYS A 248 -5.29 -3.63 28.79
N THR A 249 -6.11 -2.64 28.45
CA THR A 249 -7.35 -2.28 29.16
C THR A 249 -8.48 -1.99 28.16
N GLY A 250 -9.73 -1.97 28.62
CA GLY A 250 -10.90 -1.63 27.80
C GLY A 250 -11.41 -2.79 26.94
N LYS A 251 -12.26 -2.46 25.98
CA LYS A 251 -12.97 -3.40 25.09
C LYS A 251 -12.02 -4.27 24.27
N TYR A 252 -10.89 -3.72 23.84
CA TYR A 252 -9.95 -4.35 22.92
C TYR A 252 -8.67 -4.91 23.57
N LYS A 253 -8.62 -5.04 24.91
CA LYS A 253 -7.45 -5.51 25.68
C LYS A 253 -6.92 -6.91 25.26
N ASP A 254 -7.77 -7.75 24.70
CA ASP A 254 -7.47 -9.11 24.27
C ASP A 254 -7.40 -9.22 22.74
N PHE A 255 -7.49 -8.10 22.03
CA PHE A 255 -7.39 -8.07 20.59
C PHE A 255 -5.94 -8.29 20.14
N SER A 256 -5.74 -9.20 19.22
CA SER A 256 -4.45 -9.44 18.58
C SER A 256 -4.68 -9.97 17.18
N MET A 257 -3.75 -9.70 16.29
CA MET A 257 -3.73 -10.21 14.92
C MET A 257 -2.42 -10.95 14.70
N ASN A 258 -2.49 -12.11 14.06
CA ASN A 258 -1.30 -12.77 13.55
C ASN A 258 -0.80 -12.05 12.26
N GLU A 259 0.37 -12.47 11.75
CA GLU A 259 0.96 -11.84 10.56
C GLU A 259 0.07 -11.90 9.32
N ASP A 260 -0.68 -12.99 9.14
CA ASP A 260 -1.61 -13.15 8.01
C ASP A 260 -2.80 -12.18 8.12
N GLU A 261 -3.37 -12.02 9.32
CA GLU A 261 -4.49 -11.10 9.58
C GLU A 261 -4.04 -9.63 9.45
N ARG A 262 -2.82 -9.30 9.88
CA ARG A 262 -2.23 -7.98 9.68
C ARG A 262 -2.02 -7.69 8.18
N TYR A 263 -1.54 -8.68 7.45
CA TYR A 263 -1.37 -8.56 6.02
C TYR A 263 -2.71 -8.41 5.28
N GLU A 264 -3.74 -9.13 5.70
CA GLU A 264 -5.09 -9.01 5.18
C GLU A 264 -5.65 -7.58 5.36
N LEU A 265 -5.48 -7.00 6.55
CA LEU A 265 -5.88 -5.62 6.84
C LEU A 265 -5.10 -4.60 6.00
N TYR A 266 -3.79 -4.80 5.85
CA TYR A 266 -2.94 -3.95 5.00
C TYR A 266 -3.43 -3.93 3.54
N ILE A 267 -3.72 -5.11 2.97
CA ILE A 267 -4.25 -5.24 1.60
C ILE A 267 -5.63 -4.59 1.48
N ALA A 268 -6.51 -4.77 2.47
CA ALA A 268 -7.82 -4.13 2.49
C ALA A 268 -7.70 -2.60 2.49
N GLY A 269 -6.76 -2.06 3.26
CA GLY A 269 -6.47 -0.63 3.29
C GLY A 269 -6.08 -0.07 1.91
N TRP A 270 -5.23 -0.76 1.16
CA TRP A 270 -4.85 -0.34 -0.19
C TRP A 270 -5.99 -0.40 -1.20
N LEU A 271 -6.94 -1.29 -1.01
CA LEU A 271 -8.02 -1.57 -1.96
C LEU A 271 -9.38 -0.97 -1.57
N HIS A 272 -9.48 -0.29 -0.40
CA HIS A 272 -10.76 0.16 0.15
C HIS A 272 -11.59 1.00 -0.83
N ASP A 273 -10.91 1.79 -1.63
CA ASP A 273 -11.47 2.76 -2.56
C ASP A 273 -11.38 2.35 -4.04
N CYS A 274 -11.08 1.08 -4.35
CA CYS A 274 -10.85 0.66 -5.74
C CYS A 274 -12.08 0.86 -6.63
N GLY A 275 -13.29 0.88 -6.10
CA GLY A 275 -14.52 1.17 -6.81
C GLY A 275 -14.65 2.61 -7.32
N LYS A 276 -13.86 3.56 -6.81
CA LYS A 276 -13.80 4.93 -7.34
C LYS A 276 -13.36 4.98 -8.82
N VAL A 277 -12.79 3.90 -9.33
CA VAL A 277 -12.48 3.76 -10.75
C VAL A 277 -13.73 3.96 -11.64
N ALA A 278 -14.90 3.56 -11.18
CA ALA A 278 -16.15 3.68 -11.92
C ALA A 278 -16.86 5.02 -11.73
N THR A 279 -16.54 5.80 -10.68
CA THR A 279 -17.19 7.08 -10.40
C THR A 279 -16.73 8.14 -11.41
N PRO A 280 -17.65 8.88 -12.08
CA PRO A 280 -17.26 9.90 -13.05
C PRO A 280 -16.42 11.02 -12.42
N PRO A 281 -15.30 11.48 -13.05
CA PRO A 281 -14.42 12.51 -12.50
C PRO A 281 -15.16 13.81 -12.14
N HIS A 282 -16.07 14.27 -12.99
CA HIS A 282 -16.82 15.51 -12.74
C HIS A 282 -17.80 15.45 -11.56
N ILE A 283 -17.99 14.27 -10.96
CA ILE A 283 -18.76 14.07 -9.73
C ILE A 283 -17.81 13.96 -8.53
N VAL A 284 -16.75 13.15 -8.65
CA VAL A 284 -15.73 13.00 -7.60
C VAL A 284 -15.08 14.36 -7.29
N ASP A 285 -14.75 15.11 -8.34
CA ASP A 285 -13.99 16.35 -8.27
C ASP A 285 -14.87 17.60 -8.12
N LYS A 286 -16.19 17.46 -7.98
CA LYS A 286 -17.13 18.57 -7.93
C LYS A 286 -16.91 19.46 -6.71
N GLY A 287 -16.13 20.52 -6.87
CA GLY A 287 -15.80 21.49 -5.83
C GLY A 287 -16.83 22.62 -5.67
N MET A 288 -17.58 22.94 -6.74
CA MET A 288 -18.57 24.02 -6.78
C MET A 288 -19.96 23.49 -7.13
N LYS A 289 -21.02 24.16 -6.66
CA LYS A 289 -22.40 23.72 -6.89
C LYS A 289 -22.78 23.68 -8.38
N LEU A 290 -22.32 24.66 -9.16
CA LEU A 290 -22.57 24.75 -10.61
C LEU A 290 -21.55 24.00 -11.46
N GLU A 291 -20.57 23.37 -10.86
CA GLU A 291 -19.54 22.63 -11.57
C GLU A 291 -20.08 21.35 -12.20
N THR A 292 -19.61 21.11 -13.41
CA THR A 292 -19.77 19.85 -14.16
C THR A 292 -18.40 19.49 -14.77
N ILE A 293 -18.21 19.65 -16.08
CA ILE A 293 -16.89 19.63 -16.71
C ILE A 293 -16.17 20.97 -16.49
N THR A 294 -16.93 22.05 -16.40
CA THR A 294 -16.48 23.40 -16.06
C THR A 294 -17.43 24.02 -15.05
N ASP A 295 -16.93 24.95 -14.23
CA ASP A 295 -17.80 25.75 -13.36
C ASP A 295 -18.62 26.72 -14.21
N ARG A 296 -19.95 26.59 -14.17
CA ARG A 296 -20.87 27.42 -14.94
C ARG A 296 -21.10 28.79 -14.32
N ILE A 297 -20.42 29.17 -13.24
CA ILE A 297 -20.52 30.49 -12.64
C ILE A 297 -20.19 31.61 -13.65
N GLU A 298 -19.20 31.39 -14.50
CA GLU A 298 -18.83 32.36 -15.55
C GLU A 298 -19.98 32.62 -16.55
N VAL A 299 -20.76 31.57 -16.85
CA VAL A 299 -21.97 31.71 -17.68
C VAL A 299 -23.03 32.51 -16.94
N MET A 300 -23.20 32.30 -15.62
CA MET A 300 -24.12 33.07 -14.81
C MET A 300 -23.71 34.54 -14.77
N ASP A 301 -22.44 34.82 -14.54
CA ASP A 301 -21.89 36.18 -14.57
C ASP A 301 -22.15 36.86 -15.92
N THR A 302 -21.92 36.17 -17.02
CA THR A 302 -22.22 36.65 -18.37
C THR A 302 -23.71 37.00 -18.54
N ARG A 303 -24.61 36.12 -18.03
CA ARG A 303 -26.08 36.37 -18.08
C ARG A 303 -26.47 37.61 -17.25
N PHE A 304 -25.84 37.82 -16.09
CA PHE A 304 -26.04 39.05 -15.30
C PHE A 304 -25.59 40.31 -16.05
N GLU A 305 -24.45 40.26 -16.75
CA GLU A 305 -23.99 41.39 -17.56
C GLU A 305 -24.95 41.73 -18.70
N VAL A 306 -25.51 40.68 -19.36
CA VAL A 306 -26.56 40.89 -20.37
C VAL A 306 -27.81 41.49 -19.76
N LEU A 307 -28.24 41.01 -18.57
CA LEU A 307 -29.40 41.53 -17.85
C LEU A 307 -29.25 43.03 -17.49
N LYS A 308 -28.05 43.42 -17.03
CA LYS A 308 -27.71 44.84 -16.74
C LYS A 308 -27.80 45.71 -18.00
N ARG A 309 -27.24 45.24 -19.12
CA ARG A 309 -27.29 45.92 -20.42
C ARG A 309 -28.72 46.02 -20.96
N ASP A 310 -29.52 44.96 -20.82
CA ASP A 310 -30.94 45.01 -21.20
C ASP A 310 -31.71 46.06 -20.38
N ALA A 311 -31.40 46.18 -19.10
CA ALA A 311 -31.96 47.20 -18.24
C ALA A 311 -31.54 48.62 -18.68
N GLU A 312 -30.25 48.82 -19.01
CA GLU A 312 -29.72 50.09 -19.52
C GLU A 312 -30.38 50.48 -20.86
N ILE A 313 -30.43 49.54 -21.82
CA ILE A 313 -31.07 49.76 -23.12
C ILE A 313 -32.55 50.15 -22.92
N SER A 314 -33.25 49.46 -22.00
CA SER A 314 -34.65 49.76 -21.68
C SER A 314 -34.81 51.17 -21.10
N MET A 315 -33.92 51.55 -20.17
CA MET A 315 -33.88 52.90 -19.56
C MET A 315 -33.64 53.97 -20.64
N LEU A 316 -32.59 53.79 -21.49
CA LEU A 316 -32.25 54.75 -22.54
C LEU A 316 -33.38 54.90 -23.57
N LYS A 317 -34.06 53.84 -23.99
CA LYS A 317 -35.21 53.88 -24.87
C LYS A 317 -36.36 54.69 -24.27
N LYS A 318 -36.68 54.49 -22.98
CA LYS A 318 -37.69 55.27 -22.26
C LYS A 318 -37.28 56.75 -22.10
N GLN A 319 -35.99 57.01 -21.85
CA GLN A 319 -35.45 58.33 -21.76
C GLN A 319 -35.60 59.13 -23.10
N ILE A 320 -35.24 58.49 -24.22
CA ILE A 320 -35.41 59.03 -25.56
C ILE A 320 -36.89 59.34 -25.85
N GLU A 321 -37.79 58.47 -25.49
CA GLU A 321 -39.25 58.61 -25.66
C GLU A 321 -39.76 59.82 -24.84
N LEU A 322 -39.33 59.96 -23.56
CA LEU A 322 -39.73 61.07 -22.70
C LEU A 322 -39.19 62.44 -23.22
N MET A 323 -37.95 62.45 -23.69
CA MET A 323 -37.34 63.63 -24.30
C MET A 323 -38.10 64.07 -25.59
N GLY A 324 -38.46 63.10 -26.44
CA GLY A 324 -39.26 63.36 -27.66
C GLY A 324 -40.68 63.87 -27.39
N LYS A 325 -41.22 63.58 -26.20
CA LYS A 325 -42.53 64.13 -25.74
C LYS A 325 -42.44 65.43 -24.97
N GLY A 326 -41.23 66.08 -24.85
CA GLY A 326 -41.04 67.33 -24.15
C GLY A 326 -41.29 67.26 -22.64
N MET A 327 -41.16 66.06 -22.01
CA MET A 327 -41.48 65.92 -20.59
C MET A 327 -40.39 66.43 -19.65
N ALA A 328 -40.80 66.94 -18.47
CA ALA A 328 -39.96 67.62 -17.50
C ALA A 328 -38.78 66.78 -16.99
N ASN A 329 -37.62 67.36 -16.75
CA ASN A 329 -36.37 66.78 -16.25
C ASN A 329 -36.55 65.93 -14.99
N GLY A 330 -37.62 66.10 -14.17
CA GLY A 330 -37.93 65.36 -12.98
C GLY A 330 -38.25 63.87 -13.27
N LYS A 331 -38.99 63.58 -14.39
CA LYS A 331 -39.30 62.16 -14.77
C LYS A 331 -38.09 61.41 -15.28
N ILE A 332 -37.15 62.12 -15.93
CA ILE A 332 -35.88 61.50 -16.39
C ILE A 332 -35.00 61.20 -15.18
N LYS A 333 -34.91 62.08 -14.17
CA LYS A 333 -34.18 61.75 -12.93
C LYS A 333 -34.73 60.54 -12.18
N SER A 334 -36.08 60.46 -12.08
CA SER A 334 -36.72 59.28 -11.47
C SER A 334 -36.38 57.98 -12.24
N LEU A 335 -36.40 57.96 -13.56
CA LEU A 335 -36.06 56.85 -14.40
C LEU A 335 -34.60 56.39 -14.22
N VAL A 336 -33.66 57.35 -14.10
CA VAL A 336 -32.25 57.05 -13.86
C VAL A 336 -32.07 56.46 -12.45
N SER A 337 -32.73 57.05 -11.42
CA SER A 337 -32.67 56.50 -10.06
C SER A 337 -33.22 55.09 -9.99
N GLU A 338 -34.35 54.77 -10.63
CA GLU A 338 -34.92 53.40 -10.72
C GLU A 338 -33.96 52.43 -11.40
N PHE A 339 -33.23 52.89 -12.39
CA PHE A 339 -32.20 52.09 -13.05
C PHE A 339 -31.01 51.83 -12.11
N ASP A 340 -30.49 52.85 -11.42
CA ASP A 340 -29.37 52.74 -10.48
C ASP A 340 -29.69 51.76 -9.33
N ASP A 341 -30.93 51.85 -8.77
CA ASP A 341 -31.43 50.92 -7.75
C ASP A 341 -31.44 49.47 -8.28
N LYS A 342 -31.90 49.30 -9.52
CA LYS A 342 -31.96 47.98 -10.16
C LYS A 342 -30.59 47.38 -10.42
N ILE A 343 -29.62 48.17 -10.87
CA ILE A 343 -28.21 47.77 -11.07
C ILE A 343 -27.58 47.38 -9.72
N THR A 344 -27.84 48.17 -8.68
CA THR A 344 -27.37 47.84 -7.31
C THR A 344 -27.93 46.50 -6.84
N GLN A 345 -29.21 46.22 -7.09
CA GLN A 345 -29.81 44.92 -6.78
C GLN A 345 -29.15 43.79 -7.58
N PHE A 346 -28.95 43.94 -8.88
CA PHE A 346 -28.33 42.94 -9.72
C PHE A 346 -26.89 42.62 -9.29
N ASN A 347 -26.12 43.62 -8.90
CA ASN A 347 -24.76 43.44 -8.38
C ASN A 347 -24.76 42.68 -7.05
N SER A 348 -25.69 43.02 -6.14
CA SER A 348 -25.87 42.30 -4.88
C SER A 348 -26.25 40.84 -5.10
N ASP A 349 -27.18 40.57 -6.03
CA ASP A 349 -27.63 39.23 -6.35
C ASP A 349 -26.55 38.40 -7.06
N GLN A 350 -25.78 39.00 -7.97
CA GLN A 350 -24.63 38.35 -8.61
C GLN A 350 -23.59 37.92 -7.57
N THR A 351 -23.21 38.80 -6.65
CA THR A 351 -22.27 38.49 -5.56
C THR A 351 -22.80 37.39 -4.65
N PHE A 352 -24.10 37.41 -4.36
CA PHE A 352 -24.74 36.34 -3.60
C PHE A 352 -24.67 35.01 -4.31
N ILE A 353 -24.93 34.92 -5.60
CA ILE A 353 -24.84 33.68 -6.40
C ILE A 353 -23.39 33.17 -6.44
N GLN A 354 -22.40 34.04 -6.63
CA GLN A 354 -20.98 33.68 -6.59
C GLN A 354 -20.57 33.07 -5.23
N LYS A 355 -21.04 33.69 -4.12
CA LYS A 355 -20.81 33.13 -2.77
C LYS A 355 -21.50 31.77 -2.61
N THR A 356 -22.76 31.68 -3.01
CA THR A 356 -23.59 30.46 -2.91
C THR A 356 -23.01 29.29 -3.68
N ASN A 357 -22.36 29.52 -4.82
CA ASN A 357 -21.74 28.48 -5.66
C ASN A 357 -20.65 27.70 -4.92
N ARG A 358 -19.94 28.31 -3.96
CA ARG A 358 -18.85 27.66 -3.20
C ARG A 358 -19.28 26.56 -2.25
N GLY A 359 -20.54 26.50 -1.82
CA GLY A 359 -21.11 25.38 -1.07
C GLY A 359 -20.56 25.13 0.35
N GLY A 360 -19.81 26.07 0.93
CA GLY A 360 -19.08 25.89 2.19
C GLY A 360 -19.92 26.01 3.47
N GLU A 361 -21.04 26.75 3.44
CA GLU A 361 -21.90 27.02 4.60
C GLU A 361 -23.27 26.34 4.42
N PHE A 362 -23.96 26.06 5.55
CA PHE A 362 -25.33 25.62 5.48
C PHE A 362 -26.20 26.75 4.92
N MET A 363 -27.06 26.40 3.95
CA MET A 363 -27.94 27.35 3.27
C MET A 363 -29.34 27.31 3.88
N GLU A 364 -29.78 28.42 4.46
CA GLU A 364 -31.11 28.59 5.03
C GLU A 364 -32.19 28.62 3.94
N GLU A 365 -33.44 28.35 4.32
CA GLU A 365 -34.57 28.36 3.39
C GLU A 365 -34.79 29.72 2.73
N GLU A 366 -34.47 30.82 3.41
CA GLU A 366 -34.57 32.18 2.87
C GLU A 366 -33.61 32.37 1.70
N ASP A 367 -32.37 31.91 1.83
CA ASP A 367 -31.36 31.95 0.79
C ASP A 367 -31.75 31.06 -0.41
N GLN A 368 -32.32 29.86 -0.16
CA GLN A 368 -32.84 29.00 -1.23
C GLN A 368 -33.96 29.70 -2.01
N ARG A 369 -34.87 30.39 -1.31
CA ARG A 369 -35.93 31.21 -1.93
C ARG A 369 -35.33 32.36 -2.73
N ARG A 370 -34.29 33.02 -2.23
CA ARG A 370 -33.57 34.08 -2.94
C ARG A 370 -32.98 33.58 -4.26
N VAL A 371 -32.35 32.42 -4.28
CA VAL A 371 -31.87 31.75 -5.52
C VAL A 371 -33.01 31.60 -6.54
N SER A 372 -34.17 31.08 -6.11
CA SER A 372 -35.34 30.94 -6.99
C SER A 372 -35.81 32.26 -7.57
N ASN A 373 -35.88 33.29 -6.74
CA ASN A 373 -36.30 34.64 -7.18
C ASN A 373 -35.34 35.23 -8.20
N ILE A 374 -34.04 35.11 -7.99
CA ILE A 374 -33.00 35.55 -8.91
C ILE A 374 -33.09 34.77 -10.23
N GLY A 375 -33.26 33.40 -10.15
CA GLY A 375 -33.40 32.57 -11.33
C GLY A 375 -34.57 32.95 -12.22
N ASN A 376 -35.62 33.55 -11.65
CA ASN A 376 -36.80 33.99 -12.38
C ASN A 376 -36.63 35.37 -13.09
N TYR A 377 -35.50 36.07 -12.91
CA TYR A 377 -35.21 37.24 -13.72
C TYR A 377 -35.28 36.92 -15.21
N LYS A 378 -35.84 37.86 -15.99
CA LYS A 378 -36.02 37.66 -17.43
C LYS A 378 -34.96 38.40 -18.22
N TRP A 379 -34.21 37.71 -19.01
CA TRP A 379 -33.27 38.26 -19.98
C TRP A 379 -33.65 37.86 -21.41
N LYS A 380 -33.05 38.48 -22.41
CA LYS A 380 -33.37 38.19 -23.82
C LYS A 380 -32.28 37.34 -24.47
N LEU A 381 -32.68 36.20 -25.02
CA LEU A 381 -31.86 35.38 -25.88
C LEU A 381 -32.60 35.19 -27.20
N GLU A 382 -31.97 35.52 -28.33
CA GLU A 382 -32.54 35.45 -29.69
C GLU A 382 -33.93 36.14 -29.84
N GLY A 383 -34.15 37.18 -29.05
CA GLY A 383 -35.43 37.93 -29.04
C GLY A 383 -36.49 37.43 -28.07
N GLU A 384 -36.35 36.22 -27.55
CA GLU A 384 -37.27 35.64 -26.56
C GLU A 384 -36.86 35.99 -25.12
N LYS A 385 -37.87 36.15 -24.25
CA LYS A 385 -37.63 36.33 -22.81
C LYS A 385 -37.60 34.98 -22.10
N ILE A 386 -36.45 34.61 -21.62
CA ILE A 386 -36.24 33.38 -20.86
C ILE A 386 -35.80 33.70 -19.42
N ASN A 387 -35.86 32.70 -18.54
CA ASN A 387 -35.37 32.79 -17.17
C ASN A 387 -33.83 32.94 -17.15
N LEU A 388 -33.32 33.66 -16.15
CA LEU A 388 -31.87 33.85 -15.96
C LEU A 388 -31.19 32.52 -15.68
N PHE A 389 -31.79 31.65 -14.85
CA PHE A 389 -31.33 30.29 -14.55
C PHE A 389 -32.36 29.29 -15.06
N ASP A 390 -31.86 28.14 -15.49
CA ASP A 390 -32.71 26.96 -15.74
C ASP A 390 -33.00 26.20 -14.43
N GLU A 391 -33.88 25.19 -14.49
CA GLU A 391 -34.25 24.40 -13.32
C GLU A 391 -33.08 23.64 -12.71
N LYS A 392 -32.14 23.19 -13.54
CA LYS A 392 -30.94 22.48 -13.09
C LYS A 392 -29.98 23.40 -12.35
N ASP A 393 -29.80 24.64 -12.85
CA ASP A 393 -28.98 25.65 -12.19
C ASP A 393 -29.55 26.02 -10.82
N VAL A 394 -30.87 26.22 -10.74
CA VAL A 394 -31.56 26.50 -9.48
C VAL A 394 -31.40 25.36 -8.48
N ARG A 395 -31.63 24.11 -8.89
CA ARG A 395 -31.47 22.94 -8.02
C ARG A 395 -30.05 22.82 -7.47
N ASN A 396 -29.03 23.02 -8.31
CA ASN A 396 -27.63 22.96 -7.87
C ASN A 396 -27.32 24.07 -6.86
N LEU A 397 -27.71 25.31 -7.13
CA LEU A 397 -27.48 26.43 -6.23
C LEU A 397 -28.23 26.30 -4.89
N GLN A 398 -29.37 25.63 -4.87
CA GLN A 398 -30.18 25.40 -3.67
C GLN A 398 -29.73 24.22 -2.80
N ILE A 399 -28.64 23.54 -3.13
CA ILE A 399 -28.09 22.48 -2.27
C ILE A 399 -27.83 23.04 -0.87
N PRO A 400 -28.46 22.50 0.19
CA PRO A 400 -28.37 23.12 1.53
C PRO A 400 -26.99 22.92 2.17
N LYS A 401 -26.27 21.83 1.86
CA LYS A 401 -24.95 21.53 2.42
C LYS A 401 -24.08 20.81 1.40
N GLY A 402 -22.88 21.36 1.17
CA GLY A 402 -21.93 20.81 0.18
C GLY A 402 -22.26 21.23 -1.25
N THR A 403 -21.76 20.47 -2.21
CA THR A 403 -21.81 20.79 -3.64
C THR A 403 -22.56 19.77 -4.49
N LEU A 404 -22.89 18.60 -3.93
CA LEU A 404 -23.50 17.46 -4.64
C LEU A 404 -25.01 17.44 -4.50
N LEU A 405 -25.70 17.21 -5.61
CA LEU A 405 -27.10 16.82 -5.60
C LEU A 405 -27.28 15.43 -4.96
N PRO A 406 -28.50 15.09 -4.45
CA PRO A 406 -28.76 13.76 -3.86
C PRO A 406 -28.38 12.61 -4.80
N GLU A 407 -28.76 12.69 -6.08
CA GLU A 407 -28.42 11.70 -7.10
C GLU A 407 -26.90 11.61 -7.39
N GLU A 408 -26.16 12.71 -7.33
CA GLU A 408 -24.70 12.71 -7.47
C GLU A 408 -24.03 12.09 -6.25
N ARG A 409 -24.60 12.28 -5.08
CA ARG A 409 -24.12 11.65 -3.82
C ARG A 409 -24.33 10.13 -3.86
N GLU A 410 -25.45 9.65 -4.37
CA GLU A 410 -25.69 8.22 -4.59
C GLU A 410 -24.65 7.61 -5.50
N ILE A 411 -24.29 8.28 -6.62
CA ILE A 411 -23.23 7.82 -7.53
C ILE A 411 -21.87 7.74 -6.83
N ILE A 412 -21.55 8.68 -5.94
CA ILE A 412 -20.31 8.60 -5.16
C ILE A 412 -20.38 7.44 -4.17
N ASN A 413 -21.49 7.31 -3.43
CA ASN A 413 -21.63 6.24 -2.43
C ASN A 413 -21.58 4.85 -3.07
N ASP A 414 -22.02 4.70 -4.31
CA ASP A 414 -21.97 3.45 -5.08
C ASP A 414 -20.54 2.91 -5.27
N HIS A 415 -19.49 3.74 -5.10
CA HIS A 415 -18.12 3.23 -5.21
C HIS A 415 -17.85 2.09 -4.22
N ILE A 416 -18.49 2.08 -3.05
CA ILE A 416 -18.34 0.99 -2.07
C ILE A 416 -18.97 -0.31 -2.55
N VAL A 417 -20.17 -0.23 -3.14
CA VAL A 417 -20.81 -1.40 -3.75
C VAL A 417 -19.92 -1.97 -4.84
N ILE A 418 -19.36 -1.09 -5.68
CA ILE A 418 -18.44 -1.48 -6.75
C ILE A 418 -17.14 -2.06 -6.18
N THR A 419 -16.59 -1.47 -5.11
CA THR A 419 -15.43 -2.01 -4.39
C THR A 419 -15.68 -3.45 -3.95
N ILE A 420 -16.79 -3.69 -3.25
CA ILE A 420 -17.17 -5.04 -2.79
C ILE A 420 -17.31 -5.99 -3.98
N ASP A 421 -18.05 -5.59 -5.02
CA ASP A 421 -18.27 -6.38 -6.23
C ASP A 421 -16.98 -6.73 -6.96
N MET A 422 -16.01 -5.82 -7.01
CA MET A 422 -14.70 -6.05 -7.61
C MET A 422 -13.88 -7.01 -6.77
N LEU A 423 -13.83 -6.78 -5.46
CA LEU A 423 -13.02 -7.56 -4.54
C LEU A 423 -13.56 -8.99 -4.37
N GLU A 424 -14.87 -9.20 -4.29
CA GLU A 424 -15.48 -10.53 -4.18
C GLU A 424 -15.22 -11.44 -5.40
N LYS A 425 -14.90 -10.86 -6.56
CA LYS A 425 -14.54 -11.61 -7.78
C LYS A 425 -13.11 -12.11 -7.80
N LEU A 426 -12.25 -11.62 -6.91
CA LEU A 426 -10.87 -12.06 -6.86
C LEU A 426 -10.76 -13.44 -6.17
N PRO A 427 -9.95 -14.35 -6.72
CA PRO A 427 -9.75 -15.68 -6.14
C PRO A 427 -8.79 -15.64 -4.95
N TYR A 428 -9.22 -15.03 -3.85
CA TYR A 428 -8.38 -14.90 -2.67
C TYR A 428 -7.94 -16.24 -2.06
N PRO A 429 -6.68 -16.37 -1.65
CA PRO A 429 -6.25 -17.44 -0.77
C PRO A 429 -6.99 -17.34 0.57
N LYS A 430 -6.99 -18.45 1.34
CA LYS A 430 -7.71 -18.52 2.64
C LYS A 430 -7.37 -17.38 3.60
N LYS A 431 -6.14 -16.87 3.53
CA LYS A 431 -5.58 -15.84 4.40
C LYS A 431 -6.00 -14.40 4.04
N LEU A 432 -6.72 -14.19 2.93
CA LEU A 432 -7.15 -12.88 2.43
C LEU A 432 -8.65 -12.81 2.14
N ARG A 433 -9.46 -13.69 2.73
CA ARG A 433 -10.90 -13.80 2.44
C ARG A 433 -11.74 -12.65 2.98
N ASN A 434 -11.25 -11.98 4.02
CA ASN A 434 -11.96 -10.89 4.67
C ASN A 434 -11.67 -9.52 4.06
N VAL A 435 -10.73 -9.43 3.09
CA VAL A 435 -10.41 -8.17 2.39
C VAL A 435 -11.67 -7.45 1.88
N PRO A 436 -12.66 -8.11 1.22
CA PRO A 436 -13.88 -7.43 0.78
C PRO A 436 -14.73 -6.89 1.93
N GLU A 437 -14.78 -7.58 3.05
CA GLU A 437 -15.53 -7.15 4.24
C GLU A 437 -14.84 -5.96 4.90
N PHE A 438 -13.54 -6.02 5.14
CA PHE A 438 -12.79 -4.92 5.74
C PHE A 438 -12.87 -3.67 4.87
N ALA A 439 -12.57 -3.81 3.57
CA ALA A 439 -12.64 -2.71 2.61
C ALA A 439 -14.06 -2.15 2.44
N GLY A 440 -15.07 -3.03 2.39
CA GLY A 440 -16.46 -2.62 2.19
C GLY A 440 -17.12 -2.01 3.42
N GLY A 441 -16.53 -2.17 4.62
CA GLY A 441 -17.13 -1.73 5.88
C GLY A 441 -16.73 -0.33 6.34
N HIS A 442 -15.78 0.34 5.70
CA HIS A 442 -15.22 1.60 6.22
C HIS A 442 -16.18 2.81 6.14
N HIS A 443 -17.28 2.73 5.38
CA HIS A 443 -18.36 3.73 5.38
C HIS A 443 -19.58 3.33 6.17
N GLU A 444 -19.56 2.17 6.83
CA GLU A 444 -20.60 1.81 7.78
C GLU A 444 -20.46 2.65 9.06
N LYS A 445 -21.58 2.84 9.75
CA LYS A 445 -21.65 3.57 11.02
C LYS A 445 -22.24 2.66 12.10
N LEU A 446 -21.77 2.81 13.33
CA LEU A 446 -22.19 1.93 14.43
C LEU A 446 -23.70 1.95 14.72
N ASP A 447 -24.37 3.05 14.37
CA ASP A 447 -25.82 3.22 14.53
C ASP A 447 -26.66 2.55 13.40
N GLY A 448 -26.00 2.02 12.36
CA GLY A 448 -26.63 1.41 11.19
C GLY A 448 -27.11 2.41 10.14
N THR A 449 -26.77 3.69 10.24
CA THR A 449 -27.07 4.71 9.22
C THR A 449 -25.99 4.84 8.14
N GLY A 450 -24.93 4.01 8.23
CA GLY A 450 -23.87 3.91 7.25
C GLY A 450 -24.32 3.21 5.96
N TYR A 451 -23.41 2.99 5.06
CA TYR A 451 -23.64 2.32 3.78
C TYR A 451 -22.47 1.43 3.40
N PRO A 452 -22.63 0.41 2.53
CA PRO A 452 -23.83 0.13 1.72
C PRO A 452 -24.85 -0.80 2.38
N LYS A 453 -24.49 -1.50 3.48
CA LYS A 453 -25.32 -2.55 4.09
C LYS A 453 -26.11 -2.07 5.32
N GLY A 454 -25.75 -0.92 5.89
CA GLY A 454 -26.33 -0.39 7.12
C GLY A 454 -26.02 -1.27 8.34
N LEU A 455 -24.77 -1.75 8.43
CA LEU A 455 -24.31 -2.61 9.52
C LEU A 455 -24.26 -1.85 10.83
N LYS A 456 -24.57 -2.55 11.93
CA LYS A 456 -24.45 -2.02 13.30
C LYS A 456 -23.14 -2.48 13.94
N ASP A 457 -22.79 -1.88 15.09
CA ASP A 457 -21.54 -2.13 15.84
C ASP A 457 -21.18 -3.63 15.93
N GLU A 458 -22.15 -4.48 16.29
CA GLU A 458 -21.93 -5.92 16.49
C GLU A 458 -21.69 -6.70 15.19
N GLU A 459 -22.08 -6.11 14.06
CA GLU A 459 -22.01 -6.73 12.73
C GLU A 459 -20.73 -6.33 11.97
N MET A 460 -19.98 -5.35 12.50
CA MET A 460 -18.74 -4.83 11.90
C MET A 460 -17.51 -5.46 12.57
N SER A 461 -16.54 -5.87 11.77
CA SER A 461 -15.22 -6.26 12.28
C SER A 461 -14.47 -5.09 12.90
N VAL A 462 -13.54 -5.40 13.82
CA VAL A 462 -12.64 -4.40 14.40
C VAL A 462 -11.79 -3.75 13.31
N GLN A 463 -11.40 -4.51 12.31
CA GLN A 463 -10.60 -4.08 11.17
C GLN A 463 -11.33 -3.03 10.33
N ALA A 464 -12.59 -3.26 9.98
CA ALA A 464 -13.42 -2.29 9.25
C ALA A 464 -13.60 -0.99 10.05
N LYS A 465 -13.80 -1.08 11.37
CA LYS A 465 -13.91 0.09 12.26
C LYS A 465 -12.59 0.88 12.34
N MET A 466 -11.44 0.21 12.37
CA MET A 466 -10.12 0.88 12.32
C MET A 466 -9.93 1.60 11.00
N MET A 467 -10.31 0.99 9.89
CA MET A 467 -10.25 1.61 8.56
C MET A 467 -11.16 2.83 8.46
N ALA A 468 -12.37 2.80 9.03
CA ALA A 468 -13.28 3.95 9.06
C ALA A 468 -12.65 5.15 9.78
N ILE A 469 -12.00 4.93 10.93
CA ILE A 469 -11.29 5.99 11.67
C ILE A 469 -10.14 6.55 10.82
N ALA A 470 -9.35 5.68 10.18
CA ALA A 470 -8.21 6.05 9.36
C ALA A 470 -8.64 6.88 8.14
N ASP A 471 -9.66 6.43 7.41
CA ASP A 471 -10.19 7.11 6.23
C ASP A 471 -10.75 8.50 6.58
N ILE A 472 -11.57 8.60 7.63
CA ILE A 472 -12.14 9.88 8.09
C ILE A 472 -11.02 10.85 8.50
N TYR A 473 -10.02 10.38 9.26
CA TYR A 473 -8.93 11.23 9.71
C TYR A 473 -8.10 11.74 8.53
N GLU A 474 -7.75 10.88 7.59
CA GLU A 474 -7.06 11.24 6.37
C GLU A 474 -7.87 12.25 5.57
N ALA A 475 -9.16 11.97 5.33
CA ALA A 475 -10.04 12.83 4.55
C ALA A 475 -10.24 14.24 5.16
N LEU A 476 -10.12 14.38 6.48
CA LEU A 476 -10.19 15.66 7.17
C LEU A 476 -8.89 16.47 7.10
N THR A 477 -7.75 15.78 7.09
CA THR A 477 -6.41 16.39 7.18
C THR A 477 -5.70 16.56 5.84
N ALA A 478 -6.13 15.84 4.79
CA ALA A 478 -5.52 15.93 3.46
C ALA A 478 -5.58 17.37 2.90
N ALA A 479 -4.40 17.89 2.52
CA ALA A 479 -4.23 19.21 1.93
C ALA A 479 -4.34 19.22 0.40
N ASP A 480 -4.43 18.04 -0.22
CA ASP A 480 -4.37 17.86 -1.67
C ASP A 480 -5.66 18.27 -2.41
N ARG A 481 -6.66 18.80 -1.69
CA ARG A 481 -7.96 19.19 -2.26
C ARG A 481 -7.95 20.66 -2.65
N PRO A 482 -8.12 21.06 -3.93
CA PRO A 482 -7.91 22.42 -4.41
C PRO A 482 -8.95 23.44 -3.95
N TYR A 483 -10.09 22.98 -3.46
CA TYR A 483 -11.19 23.85 -3.02
C TYR A 483 -11.41 23.83 -1.50
N LYS A 484 -10.57 23.09 -0.78
CA LYS A 484 -10.72 22.97 0.67
C LYS A 484 -9.34 22.70 1.27
N ASP A 485 -8.79 23.69 1.92
CA ASP A 485 -7.57 23.54 2.71
C ASP A 485 -7.74 22.39 3.70
N GLY A 486 -6.71 21.56 3.84
CA GLY A 486 -6.69 20.53 4.88
C GLY A 486 -6.97 21.17 6.24
N LYS A 487 -7.77 20.51 7.05
CA LYS A 487 -8.10 21.06 8.38
C LYS A 487 -6.86 21.06 9.26
N LYS A 488 -6.80 22.01 10.18
CA LYS A 488 -5.86 21.96 11.28
C LYS A 488 -6.11 20.71 12.12
N LEU A 489 -5.05 20.21 12.74
CA LEU A 489 -5.08 19.00 13.53
C LEU A 489 -6.15 19.06 14.63
N SER A 490 -6.21 20.18 15.37
CA SER A 490 -7.23 20.41 16.40
C SER A 490 -8.66 20.37 15.88
N GLN A 491 -8.88 20.91 14.67
CA GLN A 491 -10.19 20.92 14.03
C GLN A 491 -10.62 19.51 13.58
N ALA A 492 -9.71 18.74 12.96
CA ALA A 492 -9.98 17.37 12.54
C ALA A 492 -10.34 16.51 13.74
N MET A 493 -9.54 16.55 14.80
CA MET A 493 -9.77 15.78 16.03
C MET A 493 -11.08 16.15 16.73
N ARG A 494 -11.43 17.45 16.74
CA ARG A 494 -12.72 17.90 17.28
C ARG A 494 -13.91 17.36 16.50
N ILE A 495 -13.83 17.32 15.18
CA ILE A 495 -14.89 16.75 14.33
C ILE A 495 -15.05 15.27 14.65
N MET A 496 -13.96 14.52 14.69
CA MET A 496 -14.00 13.09 15.04
C MET A 496 -14.54 12.84 16.46
N GLY A 497 -14.25 13.74 17.41
CA GLY A 497 -14.84 13.71 18.74
C GLY A 497 -16.38 13.86 18.74
N PHE A 498 -16.94 14.64 17.83
CA PHE A 498 -18.41 14.69 17.61
C PHE A 498 -18.92 13.40 16.96
N MET A 499 -18.23 12.89 15.94
CA MET A 499 -18.61 11.63 15.29
C MET A 499 -18.60 10.45 16.27
N LYS A 500 -17.67 10.43 17.23
CA LYS A 500 -17.66 9.49 18.35
C LYS A 500 -18.95 9.58 19.17
N LYS A 501 -19.40 10.80 19.53
CA LYS A 501 -20.63 11.02 20.33
C LYS A 501 -21.90 10.62 19.57
N ASP A 502 -21.88 10.80 18.27
CA ASP A 502 -23.01 10.48 17.37
C ASP A 502 -23.02 9.01 16.93
N TYR A 503 -22.13 8.15 17.51
CA TYR A 503 -21.98 6.73 17.15
C TYR A 503 -21.67 6.48 15.67
N GLU A 504 -21.03 7.43 15.02
CA GLU A 504 -20.55 7.25 13.65
C GLU A 504 -19.25 6.43 13.61
N ILE A 505 -18.39 6.54 14.63
CA ILE A 505 -17.12 5.78 14.78
C ILE A 505 -17.06 5.10 16.16
N ASP A 506 -16.26 4.00 16.25
CA ASP A 506 -16.08 3.26 17.50
C ASP A 506 -15.37 4.09 18.56
N GLN A 507 -16.03 4.23 19.71
CA GLN A 507 -15.59 5.10 20.79
C GLN A 507 -14.28 4.62 21.42
N ASP A 508 -14.14 3.31 21.66
CA ASP A 508 -12.96 2.74 22.29
C ASP A 508 -11.76 2.79 21.34
N LEU A 509 -11.94 2.50 20.05
CA LEU A 509 -10.88 2.63 19.05
C LEU A 509 -10.44 4.08 18.87
N PHE A 510 -11.38 5.02 18.86
CA PHE A 510 -11.04 6.43 18.77
C PHE A 510 -10.30 6.93 20.03
N GLU A 511 -10.68 6.44 21.22
CA GLU A 511 -9.92 6.74 22.43
C GLU A 511 -8.48 6.21 22.37
N ILE A 512 -8.26 5.00 21.85
CA ILE A 512 -6.92 4.45 21.62
C ILE A 512 -6.17 5.31 20.61
N PHE A 513 -6.79 5.69 19.49
CA PHE A 513 -6.22 6.54 18.45
C PHE A 513 -5.67 7.87 19.03
N VAL A 514 -6.39 8.46 20.00
CA VAL A 514 -5.98 9.69 20.68
C VAL A 514 -4.91 9.41 21.72
N LYS A 515 -5.16 8.50 22.67
CA LYS A 515 -4.31 8.26 23.85
C LYS A 515 -2.93 7.70 23.49
N GLU A 516 -2.87 6.82 22.49
CA GLU A 516 -1.61 6.27 21.99
C GLU A 516 -0.90 7.19 20.96
N GLY A 517 -1.49 8.35 20.68
CA GLY A 517 -0.89 9.38 19.83
C GLY A 517 -0.75 8.97 18.36
N VAL A 518 -1.60 8.06 17.86
CA VAL A 518 -1.57 7.62 16.46
C VAL A 518 -1.74 8.80 15.52
N TYR A 519 -2.67 9.70 15.83
CA TYR A 519 -2.92 10.90 15.06
C TYR A 519 -1.69 11.83 14.97
N LYS A 520 -0.86 11.90 16.04
CA LYS A 520 0.37 12.71 16.07
C LYS A 520 1.45 12.10 15.18
N GLN A 521 1.65 10.78 15.27
CA GLN A 521 2.66 10.07 14.48
C GLN A 521 2.42 10.27 12.98
N TYR A 522 1.17 10.19 12.56
CA TYR A 522 0.80 10.49 11.17
C TYR A 522 0.99 11.96 10.83
N ALA A 523 0.53 12.86 11.71
CA ALA A 523 0.59 14.30 11.47
C ALA A 523 2.03 14.80 11.28
N GLU A 524 2.97 14.33 12.09
CA GLU A 524 4.40 14.65 11.99
C GLU A 524 5.02 14.26 10.64
N LYS A 525 4.48 13.23 9.99
CA LYS A 525 5.00 12.72 8.72
C LYS A 525 4.37 13.38 7.50
N TYR A 526 3.08 13.73 7.56
CA TYR A 526 2.29 14.06 6.38
C TYR A 526 1.64 15.45 6.38
N LEU A 527 1.47 16.10 7.53
CA LEU A 527 0.84 17.41 7.59
C LEU A 527 1.87 18.55 7.49
N GLY A 528 1.48 19.64 6.86
CA GLY A 528 2.28 20.86 6.81
C GLY A 528 2.32 21.60 8.16
N ASP A 529 3.35 22.40 8.39
CA ASP A 529 3.53 23.18 9.63
C ASP A 529 2.34 24.09 9.96
N ASP A 530 1.61 24.54 8.94
CA ASP A 530 0.42 25.40 9.06
C ASP A 530 -0.82 24.63 9.55
N GLN A 531 -0.82 23.32 9.43
CA GLN A 531 -1.88 22.43 9.93
C GLN A 531 -1.61 21.92 11.35
N LEU A 532 -0.35 21.91 11.78
CA LEU A 532 0.05 21.43 13.09
C LEU A 532 -0.28 22.47 14.14
N ASP A 533 -1.21 22.13 15.03
CA ASP A 533 -1.58 22.92 16.19
C ASP A 533 -1.87 22.04 17.41
N GLU A 534 -2.04 22.66 18.57
CA GLU A 534 -2.28 21.94 19.82
C GLU A 534 -3.70 21.38 19.88
N VAL A 535 -3.79 20.07 20.21
CA VAL A 535 -5.07 19.35 20.36
C VAL A 535 -5.42 19.26 21.85
N ASP A 536 -6.59 19.76 22.22
CA ASP A 536 -7.16 19.51 23.56
C ASP A 536 -7.77 18.11 23.61
N GLU A 537 -6.92 17.12 23.91
CA GLU A 537 -7.32 15.72 23.97
C GLU A 537 -8.46 15.46 25.00
N ALA A 538 -8.46 16.20 26.11
CA ALA A 538 -9.51 16.06 27.12
C ALA A 538 -10.88 16.49 26.57
N ALA A 539 -10.93 17.60 25.83
CA ALA A 539 -12.17 18.07 25.20
C ALA A 539 -12.61 17.15 24.03
N VAL A 540 -11.66 16.55 23.31
CA VAL A 540 -11.93 15.61 22.21
C VAL A 540 -12.50 14.28 22.73
N LEU A 541 -12.00 13.82 23.88
CA LEU A 541 -12.44 12.59 24.52
C LEU A 541 -13.70 12.73 25.38
N ALA A 542 -14.01 13.94 25.85
CA ALA A 542 -15.23 14.23 26.62
C ALA A 542 -16.50 14.02 25.79
#